data_344d96f558639a3501fd44c4440b115f
#
_entry.id   344d96f558639a3501fd44c4440b115f
#
_cell.length_a   1.000
_cell.length_b   1.000
_cell.length_c   1.000
_cell.angle_alpha   90.00
_cell.angle_beta   90.00
_cell.angle_gamma   90.00
#
_symmetry.space_group_name_H-M   'P 1'
#
loop_
_entity.id
_entity.type
_entity.pdbx_description
1 polymer ?
#
loop_
_entity_poly.entity_id
_entity_poly.type
_entity_poly.pdbx_seq_one_letter_code
_entity_poly.pdbx_strand_id
1 'polypeptide(L)'
;RQRQMCIRDRNVGVEHNAAQKIVIENKNANVSAQGQNYVTEYEMPHLMEGNTYVEHEVTAGGNKVLNYAMEWNDHMKHSRWVAYSYDAITGVKNVTRSDDAWAVDPLLPESMRVDNSWHTNDGFDRGHLCASDDRSFSTEANKQTFYFSNMSPQLNSFNGGYWVTFEQLLNSWVRKDNAFGSVYDKIYVAKGGTLDKLLIDYKGTKAGGDGVMPATDSKGFTSKGLPVPQYYFIAVLAHRANQPVDIATSYQTIGFWVEHRDDYGYTFEHPLNRDDTKANAISIDELESKTGIDFFCNLPDYIEDEVESSYNLTDWAW
;
A
#
# COMPACT_ATOMS: atom_id res chain seq x y z
N ARG A 1 -80.68 -35.17 -9.95
CA ARG A 1 -79.86 -34.15 -10.61
C ARG A 1 -78.47 -34.12 -9.96
N GLN A 2 -77.54 -34.94 -10.53
CA GLN A 2 -76.14 -34.93 -10.10
C GLN A 2 -75.41 -33.85 -10.91
N ARG A 3 -74.70 -32.94 -10.23
CA ARG A 3 -73.76 -32.02 -10.86
C ARG A 3 -72.38 -32.69 -10.81
N GLN A 4 -71.88 -33.03 -11.94
CA GLN A 4 -70.48 -33.39 -12.15
C GLN A 4 -69.61 -32.16 -11.97
N MET A 5 -68.69 -32.22 -11.02
CA MET A 5 -67.66 -31.19 -10.78
C MET A 5 -66.39 -31.61 -11.54
N CYS A 6 -66.10 -30.92 -12.62
CA CYS A 6 -64.85 -31.06 -13.34
C CYS A 6 -63.69 -30.48 -12.47
N ILE A 7 -62.81 -31.37 -12.02
CA ILE A 7 -61.52 -30.99 -11.45
C ILE A 7 -60.63 -30.65 -12.66
N ARG A 8 -60.30 -29.39 -12.86
CA ARG A 8 -59.22 -28.98 -13.74
C ARG A 8 -57.91 -29.13 -12.97
N ASP A 9 -57.11 -30.09 -13.35
CA ASP A 9 -55.70 -30.17 -12.98
C ASP A 9 -54.98 -28.90 -13.45
N ARG A 10 -54.63 -28.04 -12.49
CA ARG A 10 -53.62 -26.99 -12.74
C ARG A 10 -52.25 -27.61 -12.55
N ASN A 11 -51.60 -27.95 -13.66
CA ASN A 11 -50.16 -28.09 -13.70
C ASN A 11 -49.55 -26.72 -13.30
N VAL A 12 -49.19 -26.58 -12.05
CA VAL A 12 -48.28 -25.51 -11.62
C VAL A 12 -46.92 -25.91 -12.11
N GLY A 13 -46.52 -25.39 -13.26
CA GLY A 13 -45.15 -25.41 -13.70
C GLY A 13 -44.32 -24.66 -12.66
N VAL A 14 -43.46 -25.39 -11.98
CA VAL A 14 -42.38 -24.79 -11.18
C VAL A 14 -41.43 -24.21 -12.24
N GLU A 15 -41.57 -22.91 -12.50
CA GLU A 15 -40.52 -22.17 -13.20
C GLU A 15 -39.32 -22.23 -12.28
N HIS A 16 -38.33 -23.03 -12.61
CA HIS A 16 -36.98 -22.89 -12.10
C HIS A 16 -36.51 -21.51 -12.58
N ASN A 17 -36.60 -20.52 -11.73
CA ASN A 17 -35.87 -19.29 -11.88
C ASN A 17 -34.41 -19.69 -12.03
N ALA A 18 -33.88 -19.66 -13.25
CA ALA A 18 -32.47 -19.68 -13.49
C ALA A 18 -31.89 -18.56 -12.62
N ALA A 19 -31.03 -18.91 -11.68
CA ALA A 19 -30.33 -17.93 -10.85
C ALA A 19 -29.75 -16.90 -11.82
N GLN A 20 -30.20 -15.66 -11.71
CA GLN A 20 -29.59 -14.57 -12.46
C GLN A 20 -28.10 -14.62 -12.13
N LYS A 21 -27.28 -14.89 -13.12
CA LYS A 21 -25.83 -14.82 -12.98
C LYS A 21 -25.54 -13.37 -12.66
N ILE A 22 -25.20 -13.07 -11.41
CA ILE A 22 -24.77 -11.73 -11.00
C ILE A 22 -23.56 -11.46 -11.86
N VAL A 23 -23.67 -10.51 -12.79
CA VAL A 23 -22.52 -10.01 -13.54
C VAL A 23 -21.74 -9.19 -12.53
N ILE A 24 -20.61 -9.69 -12.09
CA ILE A 24 -19.68 -8.96 -11.25
C ILE A 24 -19.08 -7.87 -12.17
N GLU A 25 -19.54 -6.64 -12.00
CA GLU A 25 -18.98 -5.48 -12.70
C GLU A 25 -17.71 -5.03 -11.95
N ASN A 26 -16.70 -4.71 -12.74
CA ASN A 26 -15.50 -4.00 -12.29
C ASN A 26 -15.04 -3.12 -13.47
N LYS A 27 -15.36 -1.82 -13.40
CA LYS A 27 -15.22 -0.88 -14.52
C LYS A 27 -13.87 -0.20 -14.55
N ASN A 28 -13.22 -0.11 -13.40
CA ASN A 28 -11.94 0.57 -13.20
C ASN A 28 -10.77 -0.39 -13.00
N ALA A 29 -10.98 -1.71 -13.03
CA ALA A 29 -9.93 -2.70 -12.87
C ALA A 29 -8.77 -2.50 -13.84
N ASN A 30 -7.57 -2.76 -13.35
CA ASN A 30 -6.39 -2.85 -14.19
C ASN A 30 -6.53 -3.99 -15.20
N VAL A 31 -6.03 -3.75 -16.41
CA VAL A 31 -5.95 -4.76 -17.47
C VAL A 31 -4.53 -5.30 -17.53
N SER A 32 -4.38 -6.62 -17.36
CA SER A 32 -3.08 -7.27 -17.42
C SER A 32 -2.49 -7.19 -18.84
N ALA A 33 -1.26 -6.68 -18.93
CA ALA A 33 -0.44 -6.76 -20.14
C ALA A 33 0.56 -7.92 -20.04
N GLN A 34 1.22 -8.23 -21.15
CA GLN A 34 2.23 -9.29 -21.16
C GLN A 34 3.35 -9.01 -20.15
N GLY A 35 3.62 -9.96 -19.27
CA GLY A 35 4.66 -9.86 -18.23
C GLY A 35 4.20 -9.17 -16.96
N GLN A 36 2.92 -8.82 -16.84
CA GLN A 36 2.31 -8.29 -15.62
C GLN A 36 1.48 -9.40 -14.96
N ASN A 37 2.05 -10.06 -13.96
CA ASN A 37 1.45 -11.24 -13.34
C ASN A 37 0.54 -10.90 -12.16
N TYR A 38 0.73 -9.72 -11.55
CA TYR A 38 0.07 -9.33 -10.30
C TYR A 38 -0.73 -8.02 -10.41
N VAL A 39 -0.76 -7.37 -11.57
CA VAL A 39 -1.41 -6.06 -11.76
C VAL A 39 -2.91 -6.06 -11.42
N THR A 40 -3.55 -7.23 -11.43
CA THR A 40 -4.96 -7.42 -11.09
C THR A 40 -5.20 -7.88 -9.64
N GLU A 41 -4.14 -7.98 -8.83
CA GLU A 41 -4.29 -8.23 -7.39
C GLU A 41 -4.87 -7.00 -6.69
N TYR A 42 -5.56 -7.20 -5.57
CA TYR A 42 -6.32 -6.13 -4.90
C TYR A 42 -5.46 -5.01 -4.31
N GLU A 43 -4.18 -5.28 -4.00
CA GLU A 43 -3.26 -4.24 -3.54
C GLU A 43 -2.85 -3.22 -4.60
N MET A 44 -3.07 -3.54 -5.90
CA MET A 44 -2.62 -2.69 -6.99
C MET A 44 -3.59 -1.53 -7.23
N PRO A 45 -3.16 -0.28 -7.03
CA PRO A 45 -3.93 0.88 -7.46
C PRO A 45 -4.06 0.93 -8.99
N HIS A 46 -5.02 1.67 -9.49
CA HIS A 46 -5.19 1.89 -10.92
C HIS A 46 -3.94 2.55 -11.52
N LEU A 47 -3.40 1.93 -12.59
CA LEU A 47 -2.19 2.40 -13.24
C LEU A 47 -2.41 3.73 -13.97
N MET A 48 -1.47 4.64 -13.83
CA MET A 48 -1.45 5.89 -14.56
C MET A 48 -0.68 5.74 -15.88
N GLU A 49 -1.30 6.14 -16.98
CA GLU A 49 -0.64 6.17 -18.28
C GLU A 49 0.63 7.05 -18.23
N GLY A 50 1.71 6.57 -18.85
CA GLY A 50 3.01 7.27 -18.91
C GLY A 50 3.97 6.93 -17.78
N ASN A 51 3.53 6.24 -16.74
CA ASN A 51 4.39 5.69 -15.70
C ASN A 51 4.84 4.25 -16.03
N THR A 52 5.86 3.75 -15.34
CA THR A 52 6.38 2.41 -15.52
C THR A 52 5.98 1.52 -14.35
N TYR A 53 5.18 0.48 -14.62
CA TYR A 53 4.81 -0.52 -13.62
C TYR A 53 5.89 -1.60 -13.52
N VAL A 54 6.30 -1.96 -12.31
CA VAL A 54 7.34 -2.95 -12.02
C VAL A 54 6.88 -3.90 -10.92
N GLU A 55 7.10 -5.21 -11.12
CA GLU A 55 6.83 -6.28 -10.15
C GLU A 55 8.14 -6.88 -9.65
N HIS A 56 8.41 -6.81 -8.36
CA HIS A 56 9.53 -7.48 -7.71
C HIS A 56 9.06 -8.82 -7.16
N GLU A 57 9.59 -9.89 -7.71
CA GLU A 57 9.24 -11.26 -7.32
C GLU A 57 10.41 -11.92 -6.55
N VAL A 58 10.07 -12.84 -5.67
CA VAL A 58 11.01 -13.76 -5.03
C VAL A 58 10.47 -15.19 -5.04
N THR A 59 11.34 -16.17 -4.80
CA THR A 59 10.93 -17.55 -4.58
C THR A 59 10.76 -17.80 -3.09
N ALA A 60 9.55 -18.18 -2.67
CA ALA A 60 9.25 -18.58 -1.30
C ALA A 60 8.38 -19.85 -1.31
N GLY A 61 8.71 -20.82 -0.44
CA GLY A 61 8.01 -22.11 -0.40
C GLY A 61 8.03 -22.89 -1.71
N GLY A 62 9.02 -22.64 -2.59
CA GLY A 62 9.14 -23.26 -3.92
C GLY A 62 8.32 -22.60 -5.02
N ASN A 63 7.57 -21.55 -4.71
CA ASN A 63 6.74 -20.79 -5.66
C ASN A 63 7.29 -19.38 -5.84
N LYS A 64 7.04 -18.78 -7.02
CA LYS A 64 7.20 -17.35 -7.21
C LYS A 64 6.07 -16.63 -6.50
N VAL A 65 6.42 -15.62 -5.73
CA VAL A 65 5.48 -14.73 -5.02
C VAL A 65 5.87 -13.28 -5.25
N LEU A 66 4.87 -12.42 -5.30
CA LEU A 66 5.11 -10.98 -5.33
C LEU A 66 5.75 -10.55 -4.01
N ASN A 67 6.87 -9.86 -4.10
CA ASN A 67 7.47 -9.18 -2.95
C ASN A 67 6.81 -7.81 -2.76
N TYR A 68 6.89 -6.97 -3.77
CA TYR A 68 6.11 -5.74 -3.91
C TYR A 68 6.09 -5.31 -5.38
N ALA A 69 5.11 -4.52 -5.75
CA ALA A 69 5.07 -3.81 -7.02
C ALA A 69 5.17 -2.31 -6.80
N MET A 70 5.50 -1.58 -7.85
CA MET A 70 5.54 -0.11 -7.82
C MET A 70 5.12 0.49 -9.16
N GLU A 71 4.62 1.72 -9.10
CA GLU A 71 4.44 2.57 -10.26
C GLU A 71 5.50 3.68 -10.23
N TRP A 72 6.49 3.58 -11.11
CA TRP A 72 7.61 4.52 -11.22
C TRP A 72 7.30 5.69 -12.13
N ASN A 73 7.46 6.90 -11.62
CA ASN A 73 7.39 8.12 -12.41
C ASN A 73 8.80 8.55 -12.84
N ASP A 74 9.11 8.38 -14.12
CA ASP A 74 10.46 8.67 -14.62
C ASP A 74 10.82 10.17 -14.58
N HIS A 75 9.86 11.06 -14.74
CA HIS A 75 10.11 12.50 -14.68
C HIS A 75 10.46 12.95 -13.26
N MET A 76 9.79 12.37 -12.27
CA MET A 76 10.03 12.69 -10.86
C MET A 76 11.16 11.87 -10.25
N LYS A 77 11.60 10.77 -10.92
CA LYS A 77 12.59 9.83 -10.36
C LYS A 77 12.17 9.30 -9.00
N HIS A 78 10.89 8.96 -8.88
CA HIS A 78 10.26 8.51 -7.64
C HIS A 78 9.08 7.59 -7.93
N SER A 79 8.83 6.60 -7.09
CA SER A 79 7.63 5.78 -7.17
C SER A 79 6.40 6.58 -6.73
N ARG A 80 5.34 6.57 -7.55
CA ARG A 80 4.05 7.16 -7.20
C ARG A 80 3.41 6.41 -6.03
N TRP A 81 3.54 5.09 -6.05
CA TRP A 81 3.18 4.19 -4.98
C TRP A 81 4.01 2.89 -5.03
N VAL A 82 4.06 2.19 -3.92
CA VAL A 82 4.45 0.79 -3.80
C VAL A 82 3.29 0.01 -3.20
N ALA A 83 3.07 -1.22 -3.69
CA ALA A 83 1.97 -2.05 -3.23
C ALA A 83 2.43 -3.49 -2.98
N TYR A 84 1.88 -4.11 -1.95
CA TYR A 84 2.19 -5.47 -1.53
C TYR A 84 1.10 -6.03 -0.63
N SER A 85 1.10 -7.34 -0.42
CA SER A 85 0.19 -7.95 0.54
C SER A 85 0.92 -8.80 1.58
N TYR A 86 0.23 -9.02 2.69
CA TYR A 86 0.58 -10.01 3.68
C TYR A 86 -0.40 -11.17 3.60
N ASP A 87 0.14 -12.38 3.54
CA ASP A 87 -0.56 -13.65 3.61
C ASP A 87 0.23 -14.64 4.48
N ALA A 88 -0.14 -15.90 4.47
CA ALA A 88 0.53 -16.94 5.26
C ALA A 88 2.02 -17.13 4.89
N ILE A 89 2.44 -16.71 3.71
CA ILE A 89 3.84 -16.79 3.23
C ILE A 89 4.58 -15.49 3.52
N THR A 90 3.99 -14.36 3.14
CA THR A 90 4.65 -13.06 3.14
C THR A 90 4.52 -12.31 4.46
N GLY A 91 3.58 -12.69 5.33
CA GLY A 91 3.34 -12.07 6.64
C GLY A 91 4.30 -12.52 7.75
N VAL A 92 5.08 -13.58 7.53
CA VAL A 92 6.01 -14.11 8.56
C VAL A 92 7.30 -13.29 8.64
N LYS A 93 7.95 -13.33 9.82
CA LYS A 93 9.27 -12.73 10.03
C LYS A 93 10.30 -13.82 10.24
N ASN A 94 11.07 -14.14 9.21
CA ASN A 94 12.10 -15.18 9.21
C ASN A 94 13.52 -14.60 9.25
N VAL A 95 13.68 -13.32 8.90
CA VAL A 95 14.99 -12.67 8.83
C VAL A 95 14.95 -11.29 9.49
N THR A 96 16.12 -10.82 9.89
CA THR A 96 16.34 -9.44 10.33
C THR A 96 16.61 -8.52 9.15
N ARG A 97 16.60 -7.22 9.40
CA ARG A 97 16.98 -6.21 8.42
C ARG A 97 18.34 -6.52 7.80
N SER A 98 18.43 -6.47 6.48
CA SER A 98 19.70 -6.61 5.75
C SER A 98 20.58 -5.38 5.95
N ASP A 99 21.86 -5.60 6.20
CA ASP A 99 22.84 -4.54 6.30
C ASP A 99 23.41 -4.21 4.91
N ASP A 100 23.64 -2.92 4.64
CA ASP A 100 24.26 -2.40 3.40
C ASP A 100 23.72 -2.99 2.09
N ALA A 101 22.42 -3.32 2.04
CA ALA A 101 21.78 -3.91 0.87
C ALA A 101 21.37 -2.88 -0.21
N TRP A 102 21.79 -1.62 -0.06
CA TRP A 102 21.47 -0.53 -0.99
C TRP A 102 21.91 -0.86 -2.42
N ALA A 103 20.98 -0.81 -3.35
CA ALA A 103 21.24 -1.17 -4.74
C ALA A 103 20.36 -0.39 -5.72
N VAL A 104 20.88 -0.26 -6.93
CA VAL A 104 20.12 0.21 -8.08
C VAL A 104 19.08 -0.85 -8.44
N ASP A 105 17.86 -0.43 -8.74
CA ASP A 105 16.81 -1.34 -9.16
C ASP A 105 17.13 -1.97 -10.53
N PRO A 106 17.34 -3.28 -10.60
CA PRO A 106 17.70 -3.94 -11.85
C PRO A 106 16.57 -4.03 -12.86
N LEU A 107 15.31 -3.89 -12.42
CA LEU A 107 14.12 -4.03 -13.26
C LEU A 107 13.74 -2.74 -13.99
N LEU A 108 14.23 -1.59 -13.51
CA LEU A 108 14.07 -0.34 -14.24
C LEU A 108 15.05 -0.28 -15.43
N PRO A 109 14.62 0.29 -16.57
CA PRO A 109 15.53 0.65 -17.65
C PRO A 109 16.68 1.55 -17.14
N GLU A 110 17.88 1.38 -17.67
CA GLU A 110 19.08 2.10 -17.18
C GLU A 110 18.89 3.61 -17.14
N SER A 111 18.23 4.20 -18.13
CA SER A 111 17.94 5.63 -18.21
C SER A 111 16.99 6.16 -17.12
N MET A 112 16.23 5.26 -16.52
CA MET A 112 15.24 5.61 -15.47
C MET A 112 15.81 5.44 -14.05
N ARG A 113 16.93 4.71 -13.90
CA ARG A 113 17.49 4.35 -12.59
C ARG A 113 18.02 5.54 -11.83
N VAL A 114 17.87 5.47 -10.53
CA VAL A 114 18.57 6.31 -9.56
C VAL A 114 19.52 5.44 -8.74
N ASP A 115 20.60 6.03 -8.28
CA ASP A 115 21.64 5.37 -7.49
C ASP A 115 21.87 6.10 -6.16
N ASN A 116 22.88 5.66 -5.40
CA ASN A 116 23.20 6.23 -4.11
C ASN A 116 23.51 7.74 -4.16
N SER A 117 24.04 8.26 -5.27
CA SER A 117 24.41 9.67 -5.38
C SER A 117 23.21 10.63 -5.33
N TRP A 118 22.02 10.14 -5.68
CA TRP A 118 20.77 10.88 -5.61
C TRP A 118 20.22 10.99 -4.18
N HIS A 119 20.67 10.12 -3.26
CA HIS A 119 20.13 9.96 -1.91
C HIS A 119 21.17 10.24 -0.80
N THR A 120 22.20 11.02 -1.09
CA THR A 120 23.26 11.30 -0.12
C THR A 120 23.67 12.75 -0.11
N ASN A 121 24.07 13.25 1.07
CA ASN A 121 24.55 14.62 1.28
C ASN A 121 23.51 15.68 0.87
N ASP A 122 22.25 15.45 1.18
CA ASP A 122 21.14 16.36 0.90
C ASP A 122 20.31 16.71 2.15
N GLY A 123 20.64 16.07 3.29
CA GLY A 123 19.98 16.31 4.58
C GLY A 123 18.72 15.48 4.80
N PHE A 124 18.37 14.60 3.86
CA PHE A 124 17.22 13.70 3.99
C PHE A 124 17.69 12.26 4.19
N ASP A 125 16.89 11.50 4.91
CA ASP A 125 17.07 10.04 5.02
C ASP A 125 16.53 9.36 3.77
N ARG A 126 17.06 8.18 3.49
CA ARG A 126 16.51 7.22 2.53
C ARG A 126 15.33 6.51 3.17
N GLY A 127 14.17 7.17 3.17
CA GLY A 127 12.94 6.61 3.73
C GLY A 127 12.37 5.52 2.82
N HIS A 128 12.10 4.35 3.39
CA HIS A 128 11.46 3.26 2.67
C HIS A 128 9.98 3.56 2.41
N LEU A 129 9.50 3.28 1.20
CA LEU A 129 8.08 3.20 0.91
C LEU A 129 7.53 1.83 1.33
N CYS A 130 8.05 0.73 0.79
CA CYS A 130 7.85 -0.61 1.32
C CYS A 130 8.93 -0.86 2.38
N ALA A 131 8.55 -0.90 3.66
CA ALA A 131 9.51 -1.01 4.75
C ALA A 131 10.27 -2.35 4.74
N SER A 132 11.51 -2.33 5.18
CA SER A 132 12.34 -3.52 5.28
C SER A 132 11.69 -4.59 6.18
N ASP A 133 11.06 -4.19 7.29
CA ASP A 133 10.38 -5.14 8.18
C ASP A 133 9.11 -5.72 7.55
N ASP A 134 8.47 -5.02 6.62
CA ASP A 134 7.30 -5.52 5.90
C ASP A 134 7.62 -6.76 5.05
N ARG A 135 8.86 -6.88 4.57
CA ARG A 135 9.34 -7.95 3.68
C ARG A 135 10.42 -8.80 4.31
N SER A 136 10.27 -9.14 5.58
CA SER A 136 11.23 -9.96 6.35
C SER A 136 10.95 -11.48 6.31
N PHE A 137 10.12 -11.94 5.38
CA PHE A 137 9.83 -13.36 5.22
C PHE A 137 10.98 -14.14 4.53
N SER A 138 11.85 -13.48 3.78
CA SER A 138 13.08 -14.07 3.23
C SER A 138 14.19 -13.01 3.08
N THR A 139 15.44 -13.46 3.02
CA THR A 139 16.60 -12.58 2.83
C THR A 139 16.52 -11.84 1.49
N GLU A 140 16.11 -12.52 0.43
CA GLU A 140 15.99 -11.92 -0.90
C GLU A 140 14.90 -10.85 -0.92
N ALA A 141 13.72 -11.17 -0.36
CA ALA A 141 12.62 -10.20 -0.24
C ALA A 141 13.06 -8.96 0.53
N ASN A 142 13.77 -9.14 1.65
CA ASN A 142 14.27 -8.05 2.47
C ASN A 142 15.29 -7.19 1.71
N LYS A 143 16.24 -7.80 0.98
CA LYS A 143 17.23 -7.06 0.19
C LYS A 143 16.60 -6.21 -0.91
N GLN A 144 15.56 -6.69 -1.57
CA GLN A 144 14.88 -5.93 -2.62
C GLN A 144 14.24 -4.63 -2.08
N THR A 145 13.87 -4.56 -0.80
CA THR A 145 13.35 -3.31 -0.22
C THR A 145 14.37 -2.18 -0.19
N PHE A 146 15.67 -2.48 -0.37
CA PHE A 146 16.75 -1.50 -0.39
C PHE A 146 17.07 -0.95 -1.79
N TYR A 147 16.29 -1.30 -2.80
CA TYR A 147 16.42 -0.65 -4.10
C TYR A 147 16.09 0.84 -3.99
N PHE A 148 16.91 1.67 -4.65
CA PHE A 148 16.72 3.13 -4.60
C PHE A 148 15.38 3.58 -5.19
N SER A 149 14.75 2.78 -6.03
CA SER A 149 13.37 3.01 -6.52
C SER A 149 12.30 2.93 -5.44
N ASN A 150 12.60 2.25 -4.33
CA ASN A 150 11.74 2.14 -3.15
C ASN A 150 12.03 3.24 -2.10
N MET A 151 12.93 4.18 -2.40
CA MET A 151 13.36 5.22 -1.47
C MET A 151 12.72 6.56 -1.78
N SER A 152 12.38 7.28 -0.72
CA SER A 152 11.86 8.64 -0.75
C SER A 152 12.68 9.53 0.19
N PRO A 153 12.98 10.78 -0.17
CA PRO A 153 13.63 11.71 0.75
C PRO A 153 12.73 12.00 1.94
N GLN A 154 13.13 11.58 3.13
CA GLN A 154 12.38 11.81 4.37
C GLN A 154 13.21 12.56 5.40
N LEU A 155 12.56 13.47 6.14
CA LEU A 155 13.18 14.12 7.29
C LEU A 155 13.53 13.08 8.36
N ASN A 156 14.70 13.17 8.96
CA ASN A 156 15.23 12.16 9.89
C ASN A 156 14.26 11.87 11.06
N SER A 157 13.72 12.90 11.72
CA SER A 157 12.76 12.73 12.81
C SER A 157 11.41 12.18 12.34
N PHE A 158 11.01 12.45 11.11
CA PHE A 158 9.82 11.86 10.51
C PHE A 158 10.06 10.39 10.21
N ASN A 159 11.11 10.05 9.47
CA ASN A 159 11.45 8.69 9.10
C ASN A 159 11.64 7.77 10.32
N GLY A 160 12.55 8.14 11.22
CA GLY A 160 12.92 7.33 12.39
C GLY A 160 12.00 7.46 13.60
N GLY A 161 11.05 8.39 13.58
CA GLY A 161 10.13 8.64 14.70
C GLY A 161 8.67 8.43 14.33
N TYR A 162 8.12 9.35 13.55
CA TYR A 162 6.69 9.38 13.30
C TYR A 162 6.24 8.31 12.29
N TRP A 163 6.91 8.23 11.13
CA TRP A 163 6.57 7.28 10.06
C TRP A 163 6.78 5.82 10.46
N VAL A 164 7.86 5.51 11.14
CA VAL A 164 8.14 4.14 11.61
C VAL A 164 7.04 3.59 12.51
N THR A 165 6.27 4.46 13.19
CA THR A 165 5.14 4.00 14.02
C THR A 165 4.01 3.43 13.19
N PHE A 166 3.74 4.00 12.01
CA PHE A 166 2.77 3.42 11.08
C PHE A 166 3.24 2.08 10.53
N GLU A 167 4.53 1.93 10.25
CA GLU A 167 5.11 0.64 9.84
C GLU A 167 4.98 -0.40 10.95
N GLN A 168 5.25 -0.02 12.20
CA GLN A 168 5.06 -0.89 13.36
C GLN A 168 3.58 -1.24 13.59
N LEU A 169 2.65 -0.32 13.32
CA LEU A 169 1.22 -0.57 13.40
C LEU A 169 0.80 -1.65 12.41
N LEU A 170 1.16 -1.51 11.13
CA LEU A 170 0.89 -2.52 10.10
C LEU A 170 1.44 -3.89 10.49
N ASN A 171 2.71 -3.93 10.91
CA ASN A 171 3.35 -5.15 11.36
C ASN A 171 2.64 -5.79 12.58
N SER A 172 2.04 -4.96 13.46
CA SER A 172 1.28 -5.46 14.59
C SER A 172 -0.01 -6.16 14.18
N TRP A 173 -0.71 -5.65 13.17
CA TRP A 173 -1.92 -6.29 12.64
C TRP A 173 -1.63 -7.65 12.00
N VAL A 174 -0.41 -7.83 11.50
CA VAL A 174 0.02 -9.08 10.87
C VAL A 174 0.61 -10.07 11.87
N ARG A 175 1.42 -9.62 12.83
CA ARG A 175 2.29 -10.48 13.63
C ARG A 175 1.98 -10.55 15.11
N LYS A 176 1.24 -9.55 15.65
CA LYS A 176 0.95 -9.51 17.07
C LYS A 176 -0.20 -10.45 17.43
N ASP A 177 -0.05 -11.17 18.53
CA ASP A 177 -1.10 -11.99 19.16
C ASP A 177 -1.71 -13.07 18.23
N ASN A 178 -0.95 -13.52 17.22
CA ASN A 178 -1.43 -14.48 16.20
C ASN A 178 -2.72 -14.01 15.49
N ALA A 179 -2.94 -12.72 15.38
CA ALA A 179 -4.13 -12.16 14.73
C ALA A 179 -4.22 -12.58 13.26
N PHE A 180 -3.06 -12.71 12.59
CA PHE A 180 -3.01 -13.17 11.21
C PHE A 180 -3.41 -14.65 11.12
N GLY A 181 -4.33 -14.97 10.21
CA GLY A 181 -4.95 -16.29 10.08
C GLY A 181 -6.11 -16.54 11.05
N SER A 182 -6.27 -15.75 12.12
CA SER A 182 -7.42 -15.82 13.03
C SER A 182 -8.38 -14.64 12.88
N VAL A 183 -7.86 -13.44 12.66
CA VAL A 183 -8.65 -12.20 12.41
C VAL A 183 -8.63 -11.87 10.93
N TYR A 184 -7.46 -11.85 10.32
CA TYR A 184 -7.24 -11.61 8.91
C TYR A 184 -6.49 -12.79 8.27
N ASP A 185 -6.81 -13.13 7.03
CA ASP A 185 -6.04 -14.08 6.23
C ASP A 185 -5.28 -13.41 5.09
N LYS A 186 -5.65 -12.18 4.73
CA LYS A 186 -4.87 -11.35 3.82
C LYS A 186 -5.03 -9.86 4.15
N ILE A 187 -3.92 -9.12 4.09
CA ILE A 187 -3.88 -7.66 4.24
C ILE A 187 -3.15 -7.10 3.02
N TYR A 188 -3.82 -6.21 2.32
CA TYR A 188 -3.33 -5.53 1.12
C TYR A 188 -2.94 -4.11 1.48
N VAL A 189 -1.80 -3.64 1.00
CA VAL A 189 -1.23 -2.34 1.36
C VAL A 189 -0.72 -1.62 0.13
N ALA A 190 -1.09 -0.36 -0.02
CA ALA A 190 -0.44 0.58 -0.94
C ALA A 190 0.10 1.78 -0.15
N LYS A 191 1.34 2.18 -0.41
CA LYS A 191 2.01 3.30 0.27
C LYS A 191 2.67 4.23 -0.75
N GLY A 192 2.78 5.50 -0.42
CA GLY A 192 3.51 6.45 -1.27
C GLY A 192 3.70 7.81 -0.62
N GLY A 193 4.40 8.66 -1.36
CA GLY A 193 4.48 10.09 -1.07
C GLY A 193 3.86 10.89 -2.22
N THR A 194 3.30 12.05 -1.92
CA THR A 194 2.70 12.92 -2.95
C THR A 194 3.76 13.43 -3.92
N LEU A 195 3.45 13.39 -5.21
CA LEU A 195 4.31 13.94 -6.27
C LEU A 195 3.76 15.24 -6.87
N ASP A 196 2.53 15.58 -6.55
CA ASP A 196 1.83 16.80 -6.92
C ASP A 196 1.85 17.86 -5.80
N LYS A 197 2.17 17.46 -4.58
CA LYS A 197 2.30 18.29 -3.37
C LYS A 197 3.66 18.03 -2.76
N LEU A 198 4.59 18.97 -2.91
CA LEU A 198 5.97 18.87 -2.46
C LEU A 198 6.28 19.91 -1.37
N LEU A 199 7.30 19.66 -0.56
CA LEU A 199 7.86 20.62 0.39
C LEU A 199 8.67 21.66 -0.38
N ILE A 200 8.04 22.78 -0.77
CA ILE A 200 8.67 23.88 -1.51
C ILE A 200 9.36 24.86 -0.56
N ASP A 201 10.55 25.35 -0.97
CA ASP A 201 11.36 26.33 -0.21
C ASP A 201 11.60 25.91 1.26
N TYR A 202 11.58 24.61 1.54
CA TYR A 202 11.75 24.08 2.88
C TYR A 202 13.18 24.29 3.38
N LYS A 203 13.31 24.64 4.66
CA LYS A 203 14.59 24.75 5.38
C LYS A 203 14.44 24.08 6.74
N GLY A 204 15.08 22.93 6.87
CA GLY A 204 15.07 22.19 8.13
C GLY A 204 15.81 22.91 9.24
N THR A 205 15.42 22.60 10.48
CA THR A 205 16.05 23.13 11.70
C THR A 205 16.95 22.10 12.38
N LYS A 206 16.92 20.86 11.89
CA LYS A 206 17.75 19.74 12.36
C LYS A 206 18.44 19.09 11.18
N ALA A 207 19.72 18.74 11.37
CA ALA A 207 20.47 18.01 10.37
C ALA A 207 19.92 16.58 10.20
N GLY A 208 20.00 16.07 8.98
CA GLY A 208 19.75 14.67 8.68
C GLY A 208 20.81 13.73 9.22
N GLY A 209 20.65 12.43 8.98
CA GLY A 209 21.62 11.41 9.38
C GLY A 209 23.00 11.56 8.74
N ASP A 210 23.12 12.29 7.63
CA ASP A 210 24.36 12.65 6.95
C ASP A 210 25.04 13.93 7.49
N GLY A 211 24.45 14.57 8.52
CA GLY A 211 24.95 15.81 9.10
C GLY A 211 24.65 17.08 8.31
N VAL A 212 23.92 16.98 7.20
CA VAL A 212 23.50 18.09 6.34
C VAL A 212 22.13 18.61 6.78
N MET A 213 21.91 19.93 6.65
CA MET A 213 20.60 20.51 6.89
C MET A 213 19.69 20.26 5.69
N PRO A 214 18.51 19.65 5.88
CA PRO A 214 17.61 19.38 4.78
C PRO A 214 17.03 20.69 4.23
N ALA A 215 17.06 20.81 2.91
CA ALA A 215 16.48 21.95 2.21
C ALA A 215 15.95 21.51 0.84
N THR A 216 14.90 22.20 0.39
CA THR A 216 14.35 22.04 -0.95
C THR A 216 14.36 23.34 -1.72
N ASP A 217 14.34 23.23 -3.03
CA ASP A 217 14.20 24.39 -3.93
C ASP A 217 12.73 24.88 -4.01
N SER A 218 12.49 25.89 -4.83
CA SER A 218 11.16 26.48 -5.06
C SER A 218 10.16 25.54 -5.77
N LYS A 219 10.60 24.36 -6.15
CA LYS A 219 9.76 23.30 -6.74
C LYS A 219 9.61 22.09 -5.82
N GLY A 220 10.28 22.07 -4.66
CA GLY A 220 10.22 21.01 -3.69
C GLY A 220 11.20 19.85 -3.95
N PHE A 221 12.31 20.11 -4.64
CA PHE A 221 13.34 19.11 -4.92
C PHE A 221 14.56 19.27 -4.01
N THR A 222 15.19 18.16 -3.65
CA THR A 222 16.48 18.15 -2.96
C THR A 222 17.57 18.75 -3.84
N SER A 223 18.73 19.06 -3.25
CA SER A 223 19.93 19.48 -4.01
C SER A 223 20.41 18.43 -5.03
N LYS A 224 19.92 17.20 -4.95
CA LYS A 224 20.22 16.09 -5.86
C LYS A 224 19.14 15.89 -6.93
N GLY A 225 18.04 16.63 -6.86
CA GLY A 225 16.98 16.60 -7.87
C GLY A 225 15.88 15.56 -7.59
N LEU A 226 15.79 15.02 -6.38
CA LEU A 226 14.66 14.18 -5.98
C LEU A 226 13.52 15.02 -5.39
N PRO A 227 12.25 14.71 -5.69
CA PRO A 227 11.12 15.38 -5.09
C PRO A 227 11.02 15.03 -3.62
N VAL A 228 10.63 15.98 -2.79
CA VAL A 228 10.36 15.77 -1.37
C VAL A 228 8.86 15.86 -1.14
N PRO A 229 8.15 14.75 -0.94
CA PRO A 229 6.71 14.75 -0.71
C PRO A 229 6.33 15.60 0.50
N GLN A 230 5.24 16.39 0.35
CA GLN A 230 4.67 17.11 1.48
C GLN A 230 3.81 16.21 2.37
N TYR A 231 3.25 15.15 1.80
CA TYR A 231 2.46 14.16 2.50
C TYR A 231 2.87 12.75 2.12
N TYR A 232 2.74 11.84 3.08
CA TYR A 232 2.82 10.41 2.85
C TYR A 232 1.46 9.77 3.12
N PHE A 233 1.19 8.68 2.46
CA PHE A 233 -0.08 7.97 2.58
C PHE A 233 0.12 6.47 2.69
N ILE A 234 -0.88 5.83 3.33
CA ILE A 234 -1.02 4.38 3.40
C ILE A 234 -2.49 4.06 3.14
N ALA A 235 -2.78 3.19 2.21
CA ALA A 235 -4.08 2.56 2.01
C ALA A 235 -3.99 1.09 2.45
N VAL A 236 -4.93 0.64 3.26
CA VAL A 236 -4.99 -0.74 3.77
C VAL A 236 -6.37 -1.31 3.53
N LEU A 237 -6.40 -2.51 2.94
CA LEU A 237 -7.56 -3.38 2.82
C LEU A 237 -7.24 -4.68 3.55
N ALA A 238 -8.10 -5.14 4.45
CA ALA A 238 -7.94 -6.41 5.14
C ALA A 238 -9.12 -7.33 4.86
N HIS A 239 -8.83 -8.57 4.46
CA HIS A 239 -9.83 -9.63 4.35
C HIS A 239 -9.92 -10.37 5.69
N ARG A 240 -11.14 -10.50 6.23
CA ARG A 240 -11.42 -11.20 7.50
C ARG A 240 -11.26 -12.70 7.30
N ALA A 241 -10.52 -13.34 8.18
CA ALA A 241 -10.23 -14.76 8.09
C ALA A 241 -11.51 -15.62 8.06
N ASN A 242 -11.50 -16.62 7.17
CA ASN A 242 -12.60 -17.57 6.98
C ASN A 242 -13.93 -16.96 6.51
N GLN A 243 -13.90 -15.74 5.93
CA GLN A 243 -15.06 -15.13 5.32
C GLN A 243 -15.06 -15.34 3.79
N PRO A 244 -16.24 -15.30 3.14
CA PRO A 244 -16.34 -15.35 1.67
C PRO A 244 -15.67 -14.12 1.04
N VAL A 245 -15.00 -14.29 -0.11
CA VAL A 245 -14.31 -13.20 -0.82
C VAL A 245 -15.22 -12.33 -1.67
N ASP A 246 -16.47 -12.71 -1.86
CA ASP A 246 -17.48 -12.05 -2.69
C ASP A 246 -18.52 -11.24 -1.90
N ILE A 247 -18.21 -10.90 -0.65
CA ILE A 247 -19.08 -10.15 0.25
C ILE A 247 -18.32 -8.97 0.85
N ALA A 248 -18.84 -7.75 0.71
CA ALA A 248 -18.22 -6.53 1.20
C ALA A 248 -17.93 -6.58 2.72
N THR A 249 -18.83 -7.13 3.52
CA THR A 249 -18.63 -7.28 4.99
C THR A 249 -17.47 -8.18 5.38
N SER A 250 -16.90 -8.92 4.43
CA SER A 250 -15.68 -9.71 4.64
C SER A 250 -14.41 -8.85 4.65
N TYR A 251 -14.52 -7.61 4.25
CA TYR A 251 -13.41 -6.67 4.16
C TYR A 251 -13.56 -5.52 5.12
N GLN A 252 -12.45 -4.86 5.41
CA GLN A 252 -12.39 -3.57 6.07
C GLN A 252 -11.23 -2.77 5.52
N THR A 253 -11.39 -1.45 5.44
CA THR A 253 -10.38 -0.54 4.94
C THR A 253 -10.02 0.52 5.96
N ILE A 254 -8.85 1.10 5.81
CA ILE A 254 -8.41 2.32 6.49
C ILE A 254 -7.34 3.01 5.65
N GLY A 255 -7.45 4.31 5.50
CA GLY A 255 -6.44 5.16 4.92
C GLY A 255 -5.70 5.96 5.99
N PHE A 256 -4.45 6.33 5.73
CA PHE A 256 -3.70 7.30 6.52
C PHE A 256 -3.15 8.39 5.62
N TRP A 257 -3.31 9.64 6.07
CA TRP A 257 -2.78 10.83 5.42
C TRP A 257 -1.90 11.58 6.40
N VAL A 258 -0.59 11.61 6.13
CA VAL A 258 0.43 12.03 7.10
C VAL A 258 1.26 13.16 6.53
N GLU A 259 1.24 14.33 7.19
CA GLU A 259 2.06 15.46 6.78
C GLU A 259 3.55 15.19 7.06
N HIS A 260 4.41 15.51 6.11
CA HIS A 260 5.85 15.33 6.23
C HIS A 260 6.49 16.56 6.87
N ARG A 261 6.74 16.49 8.18
CA ARG A 261 7.34 17.57 8.97
C ARG A 261 8.23 17.02 10.09
N ASP A 262 9.04 17.85 10.70
CA ASP A 262 10.07 17.46 11.69
C ASP A 262 9.73 17.86 13.15
N ASP A 263 8.54 18.39 13.39
CA ASP A 263 8.13 18.95 14.68
C ASP A 263 7.10 18.12 15.46
N TYR A 264 6.93 16.87 15.11
CA TYR A 264 6.05 15.94 15.85
C TYR A 264 6.52 15.63 17.27
N GLY A 265 7.78 15.92 17.59
CA GLY A 265 8.35 15.69 18.92
C GLY A 265 8.72 14.24 19.21
N TYR A 266 8.59 13.35 18.25
CA TYR A 266 8.94 11.94 18.38
C TYR A 266 10.34 11.65 17.85
N THR A 267 11.05 10.78 18.54
CA THR A 267 12.38 10.30 18.16
C THR A 267 12.44 8.80 18.39
N PHE A 268 13.50 8.16 17.93
CA PHE A 268 13.73 6.74 18.20
C PHE A 268 13.77 6.42 19.71
N GLU A 269 14.22 7.36 20.54
CA GLU A 269 14.27 7.24 22.00
C GLU A 269 12.90 7.50 22.66
N HIS A 270 12.03 8.27 21.99
CA HIS A 270 10.68 8.61 22.43
C HIS A 270 9.69 8.28 21.30
N PRO A 271 9.38 6.99 21.11
CA PRO A 271 8.51 6.56 20.00
C PRO A 271 7.08 7.06 20.23
N LEU A 272 6.41 7.31 19.12
CA LEU A 272 4.99 7.63 19.08
C LEU A 272 4.16 6.51 19.74
N ASN A 273 3.16 6.88 20.52
CA ASN A 273 2.12 5.94 20.89
C ASN A 273 1.29 5.62 19.64
N ARG A 274 1.00 4.34 19.41
CA ARG A 274 0.18 3.90 18.26
C ARG A 274 -1.19 4.56 18.21
N ASP A 275 -1.77 4.88 19.37
CA ASP A 275 -3.05 5.59 19.44
C ASP A 275 -3.00 6.96 18.74
N ASP A 276 -1.83 7.60 18.70
CA ASP A 276 -1.68 8.90 18.05
C ASP A 276 -1.77 8.81 16.51
N THR A 277 -1.52 7.62 15.94
CA THR A 277 -1.69 7.40 14.50
C THR A 277 -3.16 7.49 14.07
N LYS A 278 -4.10 7.27 14.98
CA LYS A 278 -5.55 7.37 14.73
C LYS A 278 -5.98 8.75 14.20
N ALA A 279 -5.28 9.80 14.63
CA ALA A 279 -5.57 11.16 14.19
C ALA A 279 -5.33 11.40 12.69
N ASN A 280 -4.59 10.50 12.04
CA ASN A 280 -4.29 10.56 10.61
C ASN A 280 -5.16 9.60 9.78
N ALA A 281 -6.08 8.86 10.43
CA ALA A 281 -6.96 7.92 9.76
C ALA A 281 -8.05 8.65 8.97
N ILE A 282 -8.28 8.21 7.75
CA ILE A 282 -9.33 8.69 6.84
C ILE A 282 -9.91 7.50 6.07
N SER A 283 -11.03 7.71 5.37
CA SER A 283 -11.57 6.71 4.44
C SER A 283 -10.68 6.59 3.18
N ILE A 284 -10.86 5.50 2.44
CA ILE A 284 -10.15 5.34 1.16
C ILE A 284 -10.64 6.39 0.16
N ASP A 285 -11.95 6.63 0.03
CA ASP A 285 -12.51 7.69 -0.83
C ASP A 285 -11.87 9.06 -0.54
N GLU A 286 -11.68 9.40 0.74
CA GLU A 286 -11.02 10.65 1.11
C GLU A 286 -9.54 10.64 0.70
N LEU A 287 -8.86 9.49 0.87
CA LEU A 287 -7.46 9.34 0.47
C LEU A 287 -7.28 9.47 -1.04
N GLU A 288 -8.19 8.89 -1.83
CA GLU A 288 -8.24 9.01 -3.29
C GLU A 288 -8.45 10.45 -3.74
N SER A 289 -9.38 11.14 -3.11
CA SER A 289 -9.61 12.57 -3.36
C SER A 289 -8.36 13.42 -3.09
N LYS A 290 -7.52 13.03 -2.13
CA LYS A 290 -6.28 13.75 -1.77
C LYS A 290 -5.10 13.42 -2.68
N THR A 291 -5.02 12.16 -3.15
CA THR A 291 -3.87 11.62 -3.90
C THR A 291 -4.09 11.58 -5.41
N GLY A 292 -5.34 11.52 -5.86
CA GLY A 292 -5.69 11.21 -7.25
C GLY A 292 -5.27 9.78 -7.65
N ILE A 293 -5.16 8.87 -6.68
CA ILE A 293 -4.88 7.45 -6.88
C ILE A 293 -6.15 6.70 -6.56
N ASP A 294 -6.60 5.85 -7.46
CA ASP A 294 -7.71 4.93 -7.30
C ASP A 294 -7.14 3.64 -6.69
N PHE A 295 -7.42 3.42 -5.40
CA PHE A 295 -6.93 2.28 -4.64
C PHE A 295 -7.89 1.11 -4.77
N PHE A 296 -7.37 -0.12 -4.63
CA PHE A 296 -8.17 -1.35 -4.62
C PHE A 296 -9.09 -1.54 -5.82
N CYS A 297 -8.86 -0.82 -6.90
CA CYS A 297 -9.64 -0.79 -8.16
C CYS A 297 -9.88 -2.17 -8.80
N ASN A 298 -9.19 -3.20 -8.35
CA ASN A 298 -9.40 -4.58 -8.80
C ASN A 298 -10.48 -5.33 -7.99
N LEU A 299 -11.03 -4.72 -6.93
CA LEU A 299 -12.21 -5.25 -6.25
C LEU A 299 -13.44 -5.14 -7.16
N PRO A 300 -14.43 -6.04 -7.06
CA PRO A 300 -15.73 -5.80 -7.68
C PRO A 300 -16.33 -4.46 -7.24
N ASP A 301 -16.88 -3.65 -8.20
CA ASP A 301 -17.44 -2.30 -7.95
C ASP A 301 -18.30 -2.24 -6.67
N TYR A 302 -19.19 -3.23 -6.45
CA TYR A 302 -20.10 -3.22 -5.29
C TYR A 302 -19.39 -3.47 -3.94
N ILE A 303 -18.22 -4.10 -3.93
CA ILE A 303 -17.39 -4.26 -2.71
C ILE A 303 -16.58 -2.99 -2.50
N GLU A 304 -15.94 -2.50 -3.54
CA GLU A 304 -15.12 -1.29 -3.57
C GLU A 304 -15.91 -0.10 -3.04
N ASP A 305 -17.06 0.22 -3.67
CA ASP A 305 -17.96 1.32 -3.27
C ASP A 305 -18.37 1.26 -1.78
N GLU A 306 -18.60 0.05 -1.24
CA GLU A 306 -19.03 -0.11 0.17
C GLU A 306 -17.87 0.06 1.14
N VAL A 307 -16.71 -0.58 0.86
CA VAL A 307 -15.60 -0.63 1.83
C VAL A 307 -14.77 0.64 1.85
N GLU A 308 -14.74 1.43 0.78
CA GLU A 308 -13.92 2.63 0.66
C GLU A 308 -14.58 3.87 1.22
N SER A 309 -15.93 3.89 1.25
CA SER A 309 -16.73 5.04 1.67
C SER A 309 -16.57 5.40 3.16
N SER A 310 -16.12 4.48 3.98
CA SER A 310 -16.01 4.68 5.43
C SER A 310 -15.00 3.74 6.09
N TYR A 311 -14.56 4.10 7.28
CA TYR A 311 -13.72 3.23 8.14
C TYR A 311 -14.23 3.28 9.58
N ASN A 312 -13.88 2.26 10.36
CA ASN A 312 -14.19 2.21 11.77
C ASN A 312 -12.94 1.86 12.58
N LEU A 313 -12.49 2.78 13.43
CA LEU A 313 -11.29 2.59 14.25
C LEU A 313 -11.38 1.38 15.19
N THR A 314 -12.61 0.99 15.61
CA THR A 314 -12.78 -0.14 16.51
C THR A 314 -12.60 -1.50 15.84
N ASP A 315 -12.58 -1.55 14.51
CA ASP A 315 -12.35 -2.79 13.76
C ASP A 315 -10.86 -3.17 13.68
N TRP A 316 -9.99 -2.29 14.12
CA TRP A 316 -8.53 -2.47 14.08
C TRP A 316 -7.92 -2.61 15.48
N ALA A 317 -6.89 -3.42 15.60
CA ALA A 317 -6.10 -3.54 16.83
C ALA A 317 -5.03 -2.43 16.89
N TRP A 318 -5.07 -1.60 17.92
CA TRP A 318 -4.15 -0.46 18.11
C TRP A 318 -3.06 -0.75 19.13
#